data_2c75499ccaa66f160216404ff19172d0
#
_entry.id   2c75499ccaa66f160216404ff19172d0
#
_cell.length_a   1.000
_cell.length_b   1.000
_cell.length_c   1.000
_cell.angle_alpha   90.00
_cell.angle_beta   90.00
_cell.angle_gamma   90.00
#
_symmetry.space_group_name_H-M   'P 1'
#
loop_
_entity.id
_entity.type
_entity.pdbx_description
1 polymer ?
#
loop_
_entity_poly.entity_id
_entity_poly.type
_entity_poly.pdbx_seq_one_letter_code
_entity_poly.pdbx_strand_id
1 'polypeptide(L)'
;MADGDFSTLCQSAFAAVIIRHHMKVASSRSDRDVWQWTLVNTTTGVRVTYELRGAYLGVQIGQLVDGHFPRSVGEIGPETTLTYFDLLNLVALRGEMPHDYSLRSRLPHPDAVRDTLVKLANALDFYAADVLEGDFAVFARLELIVKERARQAAYQKWGGKAREFGVDGSMDLPAEGLVQ
;
A
#
# COMPACT_ATOMS: atom_id res chain seq x y z
N MET A 1 -16.88 3.30 15.41
CA MET A 1 -17.25 3.75 14.03
C MET A 1 -18.13 2.68 13.45
N ALA A 2 -19.33 3.02 12.97
CA ALA A 2 -20.19 2.07 12.29
C ALA A 2 -19.67 1.84 10.85
N ASP A 3 -20.01 0.69 10.24
CA ASP A 3 -19.54 0.33 8.89
C ASP A 3 -19.90 1.38 7.83
N GLY A 4 -21.11 1.91 7.91
CA GLY A 4 -21.57 2.96 7.01
C GLY A 4 -20.78 4.26 7.12
N ASP A 5 -20.26 4.57 8.30
CA ASP A 5 -19.50 5.80 8.54
C ASP A 5 -18.14 5.76 7.82
N PHE A 6 -17.41 4.64 7.91
CA PHE A 6 -16.11 4.51 7.26
C PHE A 6 -16.22 4.55 5.73
N SER A 7 -17.18 3.80 5.18
CA SER A 7 -17.44 3.80 3.74
C SER A 7 -17.79 5.21 3.22
N THR A 8 -18.62 5.94 3.95
CA THR A 8 -19.00 7.32 3.62
C THR A 8 -17.80 8.28 3.67
N LEU A 9 -16.95 8.16 4.70
CA LEU A 9 -15.71 8.93 4.80
C LEU A 9 -14.76 8.64 3.64
N CYS A 10 -14.55 7.37 3.31
CA CYS A 10 -13.73 6.97 2.15
C CYS A 10 -14.31 7.52 0.85
N GLN A 11 -15.61 7.34 0.61
CA GLN A 11 -16.26 7.82 -0.60
C GLN A 11 -16.14 9.34 -0.76
N SER A 12 -16.28 10.09 0.33
CA SER A 12 -16.10 11.54 0.32
C SER A 12 -14.64 11.93 0.04
N ALA A 13 -13.68 11.31 0.72
CA ALA A 13 -12.26 11.64 0.59
C ALA A 13 -11.69 11.29 -0.80
N PHE A 14 -12.14 10.17 -1.38
CA PHE A 14 -11.65 9.67 -2.68
C PHE A 14 -12.53 10.07 -3.86
N ALA A 15 -13.50 10.98 -3.70
CA ALA A 15 -14.45 11.36 -4.75
C ALA A 15 -13.76 11.82 -6.04
N ALA A 16 -12.69 12.63 -5.95
CA ALA A 16 -11.93 13.09 -7.11
C ALA A 16 -11.22 11.93 -7.84
N VAL A 17 -10.60 11.01 -7.08
CA VAL A 17 -9.94 9.80 -7.62
C VAL A 17 -10.95 8.91 -8.34
N ILE A 18 -12.13 8.70 -7.73
CA ILE A 18 -13.21 7.89 -8.30
C ILE A 18 -13.62 8.44 -9.67
N ILE A 19 -13.86 9.74 -9.75
CA ILE A 19 -14.32 10.38 -11.00
C ILE A 19 -13.21 10.37 -12.05
N ARG A 20 -12.00 10.80 -11.68
CA ARG A 20 -10.89 10.97 -12.63
C ARG A 20 -10.42 9.65 -13.23
N HIS A 21 -10.34 8.59 -12.43
CA HIS A 21 -9.80 7.29 -12.84
C HIS A 21 -10.89 6.24 -13.08
N HIS A 22 -12.16 6.67 -13.21
CA HIS A 22 -13.31 5.79 -13.51
C HIS A 22 -13.44 4.61 -12.56
N MET A 23 -13.11 4.83 -11.28
CA MET A 23 -13.19 3.79 -10.27
C MET A 23 -14.61 3.60 -9.75
N LYS A 24 -14.90 2.41 -9.26
CA LYS A 24 -16.16 2.08 -8.60
C LYS A 24 -15.90 1.32 -7.31
N VAL A 25 -16.80 1.45 -6.34
CA VAL A 25 -16.75 0.68 -5.10
C VAL A 25 -17.02 -0.78 -5.41
N ALA A 26 -16.04 -1.64 -5.14
CA ALA A 26 -16.15 -3.07 -5.30
C ALA A 26 -16.60 -3.76 -4.02
N SER A 27 -16.14 -3.31 -2.87
CA SER A 27 -16.55 -3.85 -1.57
C SER A 27 -16.34 -2.87 -0.43
N SER A 28 -17.15 -3.00 0.61
CA SER A 28 -16.91 -2.44 1.94
C SER A 28 -17.14 -3.57 2.93
N ARG A 29 -16.18 -3.78 3.83
CA ARG A 29 -16.20 -4.85 4.82
C ARG A 29 -15.74 -4.33 6.16
N SER A 30 -16.31 -4.86 7.24
CA SER A 30 -15.73 -4.71 8.55
C SER A 30 -15.66 -6.06 9.24
N ASP A 31 -14.63 -6.25 10.02
CA ASP A 31 -14.48 -7.38 10.93
C ASP A 31 -13.88 -6.83 12.24
N ARG A 32 -14.70 -6.82 13.31
CA ARG A 32 -14.36 -6.30 14.64
C ARG A 32 -13.78 -4.88 14.60
N ASP A 33 -12.43 -4.79 14.59
CA ASP A 33 -11.68 -3.54 14.68
C ASP A 33 -10.98 -3.18 13.36
N VAL A 34 -11.33 -3.86 12.25
CA VAL A 34 -10.74 -3.63 10.93
C VAL A 34 -11.84 -3.29 9.94
N TRP A 35 -11.68 -2.16 9.25
CA TRP A 35 -12.54 -1.73 8.14
C TRP A 35 -11.72 -1.74 6.86
N GLN A 36 -12.29 -2.31 5.81
CA GLN A 36 -11.70 -2.33 4.49
C GLN A 36 -12.69 -1.80 3.46
N TRP A 37 -12.21 -0.92 2.63
CA TRP A 37 -12.96 -0.35 1.52
C TRP A 37 -12.14 -0.47 0.24
N THR A 38 -12.75 -1.03 -0.83
CA THR A 38 -12.03 -1.35 -2.05
C THR A 38 -12.68 -0.68 -3.24
N LEU A 39 -11.86 0.02 -4.02
CA LEU A 39 -12.20 0.57 -5.32
C LEU A 39 -11.54 -0.27 -6.42
N VAL A 40 -12.18 -0.33 -7.58
CA VAL A 40 -11.62 -0.97 -8.78
C VAL A 40 -12.01 -0.18 -10.02
N ASN A 41 -11.15 -0.21 -11.04
CA ASN A 41 -11.49 0.09 -12.43
C ASN A 41 -11.28 -1.16 -13.29
N THR A 42 -10.86 -1.04 -14.55
CA THR A 42 -10.66 -2.20 -15.45
C THR A 42 -9.40 -3.00 -15.14
N THR A 43 -8.35 -2.37 -14.60
CA THR A 43 -7.02 -2.96 -14.43
C THR A 43 -6.51 -2.86 -13.00
N THR A 44 -6.92 -1.83 -12.28
CA THR A 44 -6.32 -1.42 -11.02
C THR A 44 -7.33 -1.48 -9.89
N GLY A 45 -6.86 -1.92 -8.74
CA GLY A 45 -7.59 -1.87 -7.47
C GLY A 45 -6.89 -0.99 -6.45
N VAL A 46 -7.68 -0.34 -5.61
CA VAL A 46 -7.23 0.44 -4.45
C VAL A 46 -7.96 -0.07 -3.23
N ARG A 47 -7.23 -0.43 -2.19
CA ARG A 47 -7.78 -0.88 -0.91
C ARG A 47 -7.38 0.07 0.19
N VAL A 48 -8.35 0.64 0.86
CA VAL A 48 -8.19 1.42 2.09
C VAL A 48 -8.47 0.53 3.28
N THR A 49 -7.54 0.46 4.22
CA THR A 49 -7.68 -0.33 5.45
C THR A 49 -7.50 0.57 6.66
N TYR A 50 -8.44 0.51 7.58
CA TYR A 50 -8.35 1.12 8.90
C TYR A 50 -8.40 0.03 9.96
N GLU A 51 -7.40 0.00 10.83
CA GLU A 51 -7.31 -0.94 11.95
C GLU A 51 -7.20 -0.17 13.26
N LEU A 52 -8.23 -0.31 14.10
CA LEU A 52 -8.34 0.45 15.34
C LEU A 52 -7.27 0.07 16.36
N ARG A 53 -7.03 -1.23 16.57
CA ARG A 53 -6.06 -1.71 17.58
C ARG A 53 -4.63 -1.38 17.22
N GLY A 54 -4.29 -1.49 15.96
CA GLY A 54 -2.96 -1.15 15.43
C GLY A 54 -2.79 0.35 15.21
N ALA A 55 -3.87 1.14 15.36
CA ALA A 55 -3.91 2.56 14.98
C ALA A 55 -3.34 2.77 13.57
N TYR A 56 -3.72 1.88 12.64
CA TYR A 56 -3.23 1.88 11.27
C TYR A 56 -4.30 2.35 10.30
N LEU A 57 -3.95 3.28 9.44
CA LEU A 57 -4.73 3.65 8.27
C LEU A 57 -3.79 3.64 7.07
N GLY A 58 -4.08 2.81 6.08
CA GLY A 58 -3.23 2.65 4.92
C GLY A 58 -4.01 2.47 3.63
N VAL A 59 -3.34 2.74 2.52
CA VAL A 59 -3.84 2.54 1.17
C VAL A 59 -2.89 1.61 0.43
N GLN A 60 -3.45 0.57 -0.13
CA GLN A 60 -2.77 -0.36 -1.03
C GLN A 60 -3.28 -0.14 -2.44
N ILE A 61 -2.39 -0.20 -3.41
CA ILE A 61 -2.69 -0.15 -4.83
C ILE A 61 -2.15 -1.40 -5.51
N GLY A 62 -2.90 -1.98 -6.42
CA GLY A 62 -2.51 -3.24 -7.05
C GLY A 62 -3.14 -3.47 -8.41
N GLN A 63 -2.48 -4.30 -9.19
CA GLN A 63 -3.04 -4.86 -10.40
C GLN A 63 -4.13 -5.86 -10.03
N LEU A 64 -5.28 -5.78 -10.69
CA LEU A 64 -6.35 -6.75 -10.49
C LEU A 64 -5.95 -8.13 -11.03
N VAL A 65 -6.33 -9.16 -10.29
CA VAL A 65 -6.23 -10.56 -10.72
C VAL A 65 -7.65 -11.08 -10.88
N ASP A 66 -8.00 -11.50 -12.08
CA ASP A 66 -9.38 -11.94 -12.42
C ASP A 66 -10.46 -10.92 -12.03
N GLY A 67 -10.15 -9.62 -12.20
CA GLY A 67 -11.05 -8.53 -11.84
C GLY A 67 -11.19 -8.24 -10.35
N HIS A 68 -10.40 -8.90 -9.52
CA HIS A 68 -10.41 -8.74 -8.06
C HIS A 68 -9.11 -8.17 -7.52
N PHE A 69 -9.21 -7.41 -6.43
CA PHE A 69 -8.02 -6.98 -5.69
C PHE A 69 -7.28 -8.21 -5.15
N PRO A 70 -5.94 -8.28 -5.30
CA PRO A 70 -5.15 -9.43 -4.88
C PRO A 70 -5.36 -9.79 -3.41
N ARG A 71 -5.25 -11.08 -3.10
CA ARG A 71 -5.25 -11.54 -1.71
C ARG A 71 -3.95 -11.14 -1.03
N SER A 72 -4.02 -10.95 0.28
CA SER A 72 -2.82 -10.69 1.08
C SER A 72 -1.83 -11.84 0.94
N VAL A 73 -0.59 -11.48 0.67
CA VAL A 73 0.55 -12.42 0.70
C VAL A 73 0.94 -12.59 2.16
N GLY A 74 1.11 -13.81 2.60
CA GLY A 74 1.53 -14.14 3.97
C GLY A 74 3.00 -13.75 4.21
N GLU A 75 3.92 -14.65 3.89
CA GLU A 75 5.36 -14.34 3.94
C GLU A 75 5.86 -13.93 2.57
N ILE A 76 6.73 -12.91 2.55
CA ILE A 76 7.37 -12.43 1.33
C ILE A 76 8.72 -13.14 1.22
N GLY A 77 8.78 -14.10 0.32
CA GLY A 77 10.00 -14.83 -0.03
C GLY A 77 10.58 -14.38 -1.38
N PRO A 78 11.75 -14.91 -1.76
CA PRO A 78 12.40 -14.60 -3.05
C PRO A 78 11.48 -14.85 -4.25
N GLU A 79 10.75 -15.96 -4.23
CA GLU A 79 9.86 -16.40 -5.33
C GLU A 79 8.46 -15.77 -5.29
N THR A 80 8.17 -14.96 -4.28
CA THR A 80 6.86 -14.31 -4.17
C THR A 80 6.73 -13.23 -5.24
N THR A 81 5.70 -13.32 -6.08
CA THR A 81 5.34 -12.23 -7.00
C THR A 81 4.36 -11.28 -6.30
N LEU A 82 4.72 -10.00 -6.24
CA LEU A 82 3.90 -8.98 -5.62
C LEU A 82 3.12 -8.22 -6.69
N THR A 83 1.80 -8.28 -6.58
CA THR A 83 0.87 -7.60 -7.51
C THR A 83 0.18 -6.39 -6.87
N TYR A 84 0.50 -6.08 -5.62
CA TYR A 84 0.01 -4.89 -4.92
C TYR A 84 1.05 -4.38 -3.94
N PHE A 85 1.01 -3.07 -3.66
CA PHE A 85 1.95 -2.38 -2.79
C PHE A 85 1.24 -1.36 -1.92
N ASP A 86 1.83 -1.06 -0.77
CA ASP A 86 1.42 0.08 0.04
C ASP A 86 1.74 1.38 -0.72
N LEU A 87 0.80 2.32 -0.73
CA LEU A 87 0.96 3.62 -1.38
C LEU A 87 2.22 4.35 -0.88
N LEU A 88 2.57 4.20 0.39
CA LEU A 88 3.77 4.83 0.95
C LEU A 88 5.07 4.34 0.31
N ASN A 89 5.12 3.09 -0.15
CA ASN A 89 6.29 2.60 -0.86
C ASN A 89 6.44 3.32 -2.21
N LEU A 90 5.34 3.59 -2.88
CA LEU A 90 5.33 4.34 -4.14
C LEU A 90 5.68 5.83 -3.93
N VAL A 91 5.11 6.45 -2.89
CA VAL A 91 5.44 7.82 -2.50
C VAL A 91 6.93 7.95 -2.18
N ALA A 92 7.48 7.03 -1.37
CA ALA A 92 8.90 7.02 -1.02
C ALA A 92 9.83 6.81 -2.22
N LEU A 93 9.36 6.09 -3.26
CA LEU A 93 10.13 5.86 -4.48
C LEU A 93 10.14 7.06 -5.43
N ARG A 94 9.04 7.82 -5.48
CA ARG A 94 8.79 8.87 -6.48
C ARG A 94 8.97 10.29 -5.98
N GLY A 95 9.03 10.47 -4.67
CA GLY A 95 9.07 11.79 -4.08
C GLY A 95 9.94 11.87 -2.85
N GLU A 96 10.25 13.09 -2.46
CA GLU A 96 10.67 13.35 -1.09
C GLU A 96 9.45 13.12 -0.21
N MET A 97 9.54 12.15 0.70
CA MET A 97 8.52 11.98 1.73
C MET A 97 8.36 13.33 2.44
N PRO A 98 7.23 14.02 2.32
CA PRO A 98 7.01 15.18 3.14
C PRO A 98 7.20 14.77 4.59
N HIS A 99 7.99 15.52 5.37
CA HIS A 99 8.29 15.24 6.78
C HIS A 99 7.00 15.05 7.63
N ASP A 100 5.87 15.46 7.10
CA ASP A 100 4.54 15.41 7.71
C ASP A 100 3.76 14.11 7.41
N TYR A 101 4.29 13.19 6.57
CA TYR A 101 3.70 11.87 6.35
C TYR A 101 4.10 10.87 7.44
N SER A 102 4.12 11.28 8.67
CA SER A 102 4.06 10.37 9.82
C SER A 102 2.68 9.72 9.90
N LEU A 103 2.32 8.95 8.85
CA LEU A 103 1.11 8.15 8.77
C LEU A 103 1.08 7.01 9.83
N ARG A 104 2.15 6.88 10.60
CA ARG A 104 2.24 6.01 11.79
C ARG A 104 1.88 6.73 13.09
N SER A 105 1.49 8.01 13.04
CA SER A 105 1.00 8.66 14.23
C SER A 105 -0.30 7.97 14.65
N ARG A 106 -0.35 7.55 15.90
CA ARG A 106 -1.56 7.03 16.55
C ARG A 106 -2.74 7.87 16.11
N LEU A 107 -3.69 7.27 15.41
CA LEU A 107 -4.90 7.94 14.96
C LEU A 107 -5.85 8.05 16.18
N PRO A 108 -5.88 9.17 16.91
CA PRO A 108 -6.56 9.19 18.19
C PRO A 108 -8.04 9.53 18.09
N HIS A 109 -8.50 10.03 16.94
CA HIS A 109 -9.87 10.55 16.85
C HIS A 109 -10.48 10.34 15.46
N PRO A 110 -11.81 10.13 15.33
CA PRO A 110 -12.49 10.03 14.04
C PRO A 110 -12.21 11.20 13.07
N ASP A 111 -12.02 12.42 13.59
CA ASP A 111 -11.69 13.58 12.77
C ASP A 111 -10.33 13.47 12.11
N ALA A 112 -9.33 12.90 12.82
CA ALA A 112 -8.00 12.65 12.26
C ALA A 112 -8.03 11.59 11.15
N VAL A 113 -8.98 10.65 11.18
CA VAL A 113 -9.18 9.67 10.11
C VAL A 113 -9.59 10.36 8.82
N ARG A 114 -10.52 11.30 8.88
CA ARG A 114 -10.98 12.06 7.69
C ARG A 114 -9.83 12.81 7.02
N ASP A 115 -9.08 13.59 7.79
CA ASP A 115 -7.98 14.39 7.24
C ASP A 115 -6.89 13.51 6.66
N THR A 116 -6.62 12.38 7.29
CA THR A 116 -5.65 11.41 6.79
C THR A 116 -6.13 10.75 5.50
N LEU A 117 -7.41 10.39 5.39
CA LEU A 117 -8.00 9.88 4.16
C LEU A 117 -7.87 10.86 2.99
N VAL A 118 -8.12 12.16 3.23
CA VAL A 118 -7.96 13.20 2.20
C VAL A 118 -6.50 13.31 1.75
N LYS A 119 -5.54 13.29 2.69
CA LYS A 119 -4.10 13.30 2.36
C LYS A 119 -3.72 12.07 1.54
N LEU A 120 -4.20 10.88 1.92
CA LEU A 120 -3.95 9.63 1.19
C LEU A 120 -4.56 9.65 -0.22
N ALA A 121 -5.78 10.18 -0.38
CA ALA A 121 -6.42 10.30 -1.67
C ALA A 121 -5.64 11.26 -2.60
N ASN A 122 -5.18 12.39 -2.09
CA ASN A 122 -4.35 13.33 -2.84
C ASN A 122 -2.99 12.70 -3.22
N ALA A 123 -2.36 11.98 -2.30
CA ALA A 123 -1.12 11.28 -2.57
C ALA A 123 -1.30 10.17 -3.64
N LEU A 124 -2.40 9.43 -3.58
CA LEU A 124 -2.74 8.42 -4.58
C LEU A 124 -2.91 9.05 -5.97
N ASP A 125 -3.69 10.14 -6.06
CA ASP A 125 -3.94 10.85 -7.31
C ASP A 125 -2.67 11.43 -7.92
N PHE A 126 -1.75 11.92 -7.08
CA PHE A 126 -0.51 12.55 -7.55
C PHE A 126 0.60 11.54 -7.85
N TYR A 127 0.85 10.60 -6.94
CA TYR A 127 1.98 9.68 -7.06
C TYR A 127 1.67 8.37 -7.79
N ALA A 128 0.41 8.03 -8.00
CA ALA A 128 0.00 6.77 -8.59
C ALA A 128 -0.91 6.92 -9.81
N ALA A 129 -0.96 8.09 -10.44
CA ALA A 129 -1.85 8.37 -11.57
C ALA A 129 -1.66 7.36 -12.72
N ASP A 130 -0.42 7.08 -13.10
CA ASP A 130 -0.07 6.09 -14.12
C ASP A 130 -0.51 4.66 -13.74
N VAL A 131 -0.30 4.27 -12.47
CA VAL A 131 -0.75 2.98 -11.95
C VAL A 131 -2.27 2.88 -11.97
N LEU A 132 -2.97 3.98 -11.64
CA LEU A 132 -4.43 4.05 -11.72
C LEU A 132 -4.95 3.95 -13.16
N GLU A 133 -4.13 4.32 -14.14
CA GLU A 133 -4.40 4.18 -15.57
C GLU A 133 -3.96 2.81 -16.13
N GLY A 134 -3.36 1.95 -15.30
CA GLY A 134 -2.99 0.58 -15.66
C GLY A 134 -1.54 0.40 -16.10
N ASP A 135 -0.67 1.40 -15.90
CA ASP A 135 0.78 1.24 -16.09
C ASP A 135 1.43 0.73 -14.80
N PHE A 136 1.83 -0.52 -14.81
CA PHE A 136 2.46 -1.21 -13.67
C PHE A 136 3.99 -1.31 -13.79
N ALA A 137 4.64 -0.57 -14.68
CA ALA A 137 6.09 -0.65 -14.88
C ALA A 137 6.89 -0.41 -13.59
N VAL A 138 6.38 0.46 -12.70
CA VAL A 138 7.00 0.76 -11.41
C VAL A 138 6.97 -0.43 -10.43
N PHE A 139 6.09 -1.42 -10.61
CA PHE A 139 5.91 -2.53 -9.67
C PHE A 139 7.15 -3.42 -9.56
N ALA A 140 7.87 -3.64 -10.66
CA ALA A 140 9.12 -4.40 -10.62
C ALA A 140 10.15 -3.78 -9.65
N ARG A 141 10.26 -2.45 -9.65
CA ARG A 141 11.17 -1.75 -8.73
C ARG A 141 10.65 -1.77 -7.29
N LEU A 142 9.35 -1.61 -7.09
CA LEU A 142 8.73 -1.72 -5.76
C LEU A 142 8.90 -3.11 -5.16
N GLU A 143 8.77 -4.15 -5.97
CA GLU A 143 8.94 -5.53 -5.55
C GLU A 143 10.35 -5.77 -4.99
N LEU A 144 11.39 -5.30 -5.68
CA LEU A 144 12.77 -5.39 -5.20
C LEU A 144 12.95 -4.70 -3.84
N ILE A 145 12.42 -3.48 -3.69
CA ILE A 145 12.52 -2.73 -2.42
C ILE A 145 11.80 -3.46 -1.28
N VAL A 146 10.60 -3.97 -1.54
CA VAL A 146 9.80 -4.65 -0.51
C VAL A 146 10.43 -5.98 -0.12
N LYS A 147 10.94 -6.76 -1.07
CA LYS A 147 11.67 -8.01 -0.80
C LYS A 147 12.94 -7.75 0.01
N GLU A 148 13.72 -6.73 -0.34
CA GLU A 148 14.92 -6.39 0.40
C GLU A 148 14.60 -5.98 1.85
N ARG A 149 13.55 -5.16 2.07
CA ARG A 149 13.10 -4.81 3.42
C ARG A 149 12.62 -6.02 4.21
N ALA A 150 11.90 -6.95 3.57
CA ALA A 150 11.47 -8.19 4.20
C ALA A 150 12.66 -9.06 4.61
N ARG A 151 13.68 -9.17 3.74
CA ARG A 151 14.93 -9.87 4.00
C ARG A 151 15.68 -9.27 5.20
N GLN A 152 15.81 -7.94 5.22
CA GLN A 152 16.47 -7.23 6.34
C GLN A 152 15.73 -7.41 7.66
N ALA A 153 14.40 -7.35 7.64
CA ALA A 153 13.58 -7.58 8.83
C ALA A 153 13.69 -9.03 9.34
N ALA A 154 13.71 -10.00 8.44
CA ALA A 154 13.93 -11.41 8.78
C ALA A 154 15.33 -11.61 9.40
N TYR A 155 16.36 -11.01 8.83
CA TYR A 155 17.72 -11.07 9.36
C TYR A 155 17.84 -10.46 10.77
N GLN A 156 17.20 -9.32 11.00
CA GLN A 156 17.15 -8.68 12.32
C GLN A 156 16.42 -9.53 13.36
N LYS A 157 15.32 -10.16 12.95
CA LYS A 157 14.48 -10.96 13.85
C LYS A 157 15.12 -12.32 14.22
N TRP A 158 15.78 -12.97 13.27
CA TRP A 158 16.24 -14.35 13.41
C TRP A 158 17.76 -14.48 13.57
N GLY A 159 18.53 -13.38 13.46
CA GLY A 159 19.99 -13.38 13.51
C GLY A 159 20.60 -14.29 12.43
N GLY A 160 21.80 -14.81 12.63
CA GLY A 160 22.49 -15.68 11.66
C GLY A 160 21.80 -16.98 11.29
N LYS A 161 20.68 -17.36 11.91
CA LYS A 161 19.86 -18.51 11.53
C LYS A 161 19.06 -18.29 10.23
N ALA A 162 19.00 -17.07 9.71
CA ALA A 162 18.37 -16.78 8.42
C ALA A 162 19.00 -17.55 7.23
N ARG A 163 20.22 -18.06 7.37
CA ARG A 163 20.89 -18.93 6.38
C ARG A 163 20.18 -20.26 6.15
N GLU A 164 19.45 -20.79 7.14
CA GLU A 164 18.73 -22.07 7.02
C GLU A 164 17.47 -21.96 6.14
N PHE A 165 16.99 -20.74 5.87
CA PHE A 165 15.79 -20.47 5.05
C PHE A 165 16.12 -20.01 3.62
N GLY A 166 17.32 -20.26 3.12
CA GLY A 166 17.70 -19.95 1.74
C GLY A 166 17.91 -18.45 1.46
N VAL A 167 18.04 -17.63 2.51
CA VAL A 167 18.40 -16.22 2.40
C VAL A 167 19.93 -16.12 2.50
N ASP A 168 20.63 -16.61 1.48
CA ASP A 168 22.06 -16.38 1.40
C ASP A 168 22.35 -14.94 0.97
N GLY A 169 23.41 -14.38 1.52
CA GLY A 169 23.70 -12.95 1.43
C GLY A 169 24.30 -12.46 0.11
N SER A 170 24.14 -13.18 -0.98
CA SER A 170 24.75 -12.84 -2.26
C SER A 170 23.74 -12.37 -3.30
N MET A 171 23.17 -11.18 -3.11
CA MET A 171 22.75 -10.35 -4.23
C MET A 171 23.70 -9.14 -4.28
N ASP A 172 24.70 -9.23 -5.15
CA ASP A 172 25.42 -8.05 -5.61
C ASP A 172 24.41 -7.11 -6.27
N LEU A 173 24.02 -6.08 -5.55
CA LEU A 173 23.30 -4.96 -6.15
C LEU A 173 24.25 -4.31 -7.16
N PRO A 174 23.83 -4.09 -8.41
CA PRO A 174 24.64 -3.30 -9.33
C PRO A 174 24.86 -1.92 -8.72
N ALA A 175 26.11 -1.56 -8.53
CA ALA A 175 26.56 -0.30 -7.94
C ALA A 175 26.41 0.89 -8.89
N GLU A 176 25.38 0.91 -9.71
CA GLU A 176 25.16 1.99 -10.69
C GLU A 176 23.81 2.68 -10.44
N GLY A 177 23.87 3.88 -9.92
CA GLY A 177 22.76 4.83 -9.99
C GLY A 177 22.33 5.58 -8.75
N LEU A 178 23.21 5.73 -7.75
CA LEU A 178 23.09 6.84 -6.79
C LEU A 178 23.97 7.99 -7.30
N VAL A 179 23.52 8.72 -8.30
CA VAL A 179 24.09 10.00 -8.69
C VAL A 179 23.15 11.07 -8.20
N GLN A 180 23.67 11.84 -7.24
CA GLN A 180 23.47 13.24 -6.88
C GLN A 180 22.10 13.87 -7.14
#